data_e5160ac4a3c817da9d69c7a824b5a096
#
_entry.id   e5160ac4a3c817da9d69c7a824b5a096
#
_cell.length_a   1.000
_cell.length_b   1.000
_cell.length_c   1.000
_cell.angle_alpha   90.00
_cell.angle_beta   90.00
_cell.angle_gamma   90.00
#
_symmetry.space_group_name_H-M   'P 1'
#
loop_
_entity.id
_entity.type
_entity.pdbx_description
1 polymer ?
#
loop_
_entity_poly.entity_id
_entity_poly.type
_entity_poly.pdbx_seq_one_letter_code
_entity_poly.pdbx_strand_id
1 'polypeptide(L)'
;MPDTRSLMALAAVLRTGSFESAAHELSVTPSAISQRIKALEEEIGAALIKRGPPATATPTGARLHRHAEEIALLESALAKDLGKAPAASHIKIATSADSLSTWLLPALAGQDDLFFELVVDDQDHSADWLRRGEVQAAITAHPTPVQGSDCVALGNFRYIASASPAFLHRYFPDGVTEHALEAAPALLFNTKDRLQILWAKRQFGRALRFSSHQLPSSRGFVDAALLGMGWGMNPEPLIRDHLAKGTLVPLIPETPLDVPLFWQCNRRIAPAIAPLTRAIRDAAKGALQPPS
;
A
#
# COMPACT_ATOMS: atom_id res chain seq x y z
N MET A 1 31.02 14.81 -0.61
CA MET A 1 29.71 14.19 -0.33
C MET A 1 28.70 15.30 -0.05
N PRO A 2 27.51 15.24 -0.60
CA PRO A 2 26.49 16.26 -0.37
C PRO A 2 26.26 16.51 1.12
N ASP A 3 26.18 17.78 1.52
CA ASP A 3 25.86 18.09 2.91
C ASP A 3 24.38 17.85 3.21
N THR A 4 24.06 17.48 4.47
CA THR A 4 22.72 17.14 4.90
C THR A 4 21.70 18.28 4.68
N ARG A 5 22.13 19.56 4.81
CA ARG A 5 21.23 20.71 4.62
C ARG A 5 20.80 20.85 3.16
N SER A 6 21.70 20.59 2.23
CA SER A 6 21.38 20.59 0.79
C SER A 6 20.47 19.41 0.42
N LEU A 7 20.70 18.23 0.99
CA LEU A 7 19.82 17.08 0.83
C LEU A 7 18.41 17.33 1.39
N MET A 8 18.30 17.94 2.58
CA MET A 8 17.01 18.31 3.17
C MET A 8 16.28 19.38 2.33
N ALA A 9 17.01 20.33 1.75
CA ALA A 9 16.42 21.32 0.83
C ALA A 9 15.85 20.64 -0.44
N LEU A 10 16.58 19.67 -1.01
CA LEU A 10 16.10 18.88 -2.15
C LEU A 10 14.83 18.11 -1.78
N ALA A 11 14.84 17.42 -0.64
CA ALA A 11 13.69 16.65 -0.15
C ALA A 11 12.46 17.54 0.04
N ALA A 12 12.60 18.70 0.68
CA ALA A 12 11.50 19.64 0.89
C ALA A 12 10.92 20.17 -0.43
N VAL A 13 11.77 20.55 -1.42
CA VAL A 13 11.28 21.03 -2.73
C VAL A 13 10.54 19.95 -3.47
N LEU A 14 11.03 18.72 -3.48
CA LEU A 14 10.38 17.62 -4.21
C LEU A 14 9.09 17.16 -3.52
N ARG A 15 9.00 17.23 -2.22
CA ARG A 15 7.78 16.90 -1.46
C ARG A 15 6.69 17.95 -1.63
N THR A 16 7.06 19.22 -1.52
CA THR A 16 6.10 20.34 -1.62
C THR A 16 5.77 20.73 -3.06
N GLY A 17 6.61 20.35 -4.01
CA GLY A 17 6.52 20.78 -5.41
C GLY A 17 6.87 22.26 -5.64
N SER A 18 7.35 22.98 -4.62
CA SER A 18 7.58 24.45 -4.65
C SER A 18 8.81 24.85 -3.83
N PHE A 19 9.59 25.75 -4.38
CA PHE A 19 10.74 26.34 -3.68
C PHE A 19 10.29 27.26 -2.52
N GLU A 20 9.18 27.97 -2.69
CA GLU A 20 8.59 28.85 -1.66
C GLU A 20 8.05 28.02 -0.48
N SER A 21 7.31 26.95 -0.77
CA SER A 21 6.76 26.07 0.27
C SER A 21 7.89 25.35 1.03
N ALA A 22 8.92 24.89 0.32
CA ALA A 22 10.11 24.30 0.95
C ALA A 22 10.87 25.29 1.85
N ALA A 23 10.96 26.54 1.42
CA ALA A 23 11.59 27.61 2.22
C ALA A 23 10.80 27.88 3.51
N HIS A 24 9.48 27.92 3.42
CA HIS A 24 8.60 28.06 4.59
C HIS A 24 8.78 26.89 5.56
N GLU A 25 8.74 25.66 5.05
CA GLU A 25 8.90 24.44 5.86
C GLU A 25 10.24 24.40 6.60
N LEU A 26 11.33 24.78 5.92
CA LEU A 26 12.68 24.76 6.50
C LEU A 26 13.05 26.06 7.23
N SER A 27 12.11 27.01 7.37
CA SER A 27 12.31 28.31 8.02
C SER A 27 13.50 29.05 7.46
N VAL A 28 13.65 29.07 6.12
CA VAL A 28 14.70 29.79 5.39
C VAL A 28 14.09 30.64 4.26
N THR A 29 14.92 31.39 3.53
CA THR A 29 14.42 32.14 2.37
C THR A 29 14.38 31.27 1.10
N PRO A 30 13.49 31.58 0.13
CA PRO A 30 13.48 30.88 -1.16
C PRO A 30 14.81 30.98 -1.93
N SER A 31 15.52 32.11 -1.78
CA SER A 31 16.85 32.30 -2.33
C SER A 31 17.86 31.31 -1.73
N ALA A 32 17.82 31.08 -0.40
CA ALA A 32 18.70 30.12 0.26
C ALA A 32 18.44 28.68 -0.24
N ILE A 33 17.16 28.28 -0.45
CA ILE A 33 16.83 27.00 -1.05
C ILE A 33 17.40 26.90 -2.46
N SER A 34 17.16 27.93 -3.30
CA SER A 34 17.66 27.95 -4.69
C SER A 34 19.19 27.83 -4.76
N GLN A 35 19.90 28.52 -3.87
CA GLN A 35 21.37 28.44 -3.80
C GLN A 35 21.85 27.04 -3.37
N ARG A 36 21.22 26.44 -2.35
CA ARG A 36 21.56 25.07 -1.90
C ARG A 36 21.35 24.03 -3.00
N ILE A 37 20.20 24.11 -3.71
CA ILE A 37 19.93 23.21 -4.83
C ILE A 37 20.95 23.40 -5.93
N LYS A 38 21.26 24.66 -6.31
CA LYS A 38 22.25 24.95 -7.36
C LYS A 38 23.63 24.39 -6.98
N ALA A 39 24.10 24.63 -5.75
CA ALA A 39 25.38 24.10 -5.28
C ALA A 39 25.39 22.57 -5.29
N LEU A 40 24.28 21.93 -4.91
CA LEU A 40 24.14 20.48 -4.95
C LEU A 40 24.17 19.94 -6.39
N GLU A 41 23.49 20.60 -7.34
CA GLU A 41 23.52 20.25 -8.77
C GLU A 41 24.92 20.41 -9.36
N GLU A 42 25.65 21.46 -8.96
CA GLU A 42 27.05 21.67 -9.36
C GLU A 42 27.98 20.58 -8.80
N GLU A 43 27.84 20.22 -7.51
CA GLU A 43 28.61 19.14 -6.87
C GLU A 43 28.37 17.77 -7.54
N ILE A 44 27.12 17.47 -7.88
CA ILE A 44 26.72 16.20 -8.50
C ILE A 44 27.01 16.19 -10.00
N GLY A 45 27.11 17.35 -10.63
CA GLY A 45 27.32 17.49 -12.08
C GLY A 45 26.06 17.16 -12.91
N ALA A 46 24.86 17.24 -12.31
CA ALA A 46 23.61 16.94 -12.99
C ALA A 46 22.45 17.74 -12.40
N ALA A 47 21.47 18.10 -13.23
CA ALA A 47 20.21 18.66 -12.75
C ALA A 47 19.46 17.64 -11.88
N LEU A 48 18.97 18.07 -10.73
CA LEU A 48 18.23 17.24 -9.78
C LEU A 48 16.72 17.51 -9.82
N ILE A 49 16.33 18.70 -10.22
CA ILE A 49 14.94 19.16 -10.27
C ILE A 49 14.58 19.58 -11.69
N LYS A 50 13.46 19.08 -12.18
CA LYS A 50 12.75 19.64 -13.33
C LYS A 50 11.89 20.77 -12.81
N ARG A 51 12.26 22.00 -13.18
CA ARG A 51 11.55 23.20 -12.74
C ARG A 51 10.21 23.32 -13.46
N GLY A 52 9.13 23.52 -12.71
CA GLY A 52 7.76 23.66 -13.20
C GLY A 52 6.77 23.69 -12.03
N PRO A 53 5.52 24.05 -12.22
CA PRO A 53 4.45 23.87 -11.26
C PRO A 53 3.73 22.50 -11.49
N PRO A 54 3.95 21.45 -10.67
CA PRO A 54 4.90 21.37 -9.57
C PRO A 54 6.35 21.07 -10.00
N ALA A 55 7.33 21.43 -9.18
CA ALA A 55 8.70 20.98 -9.32
C ALA A 55 8.79 19.46 -9.11
N THR A 56 9.48 18.76 -10.02
CA THR A 56 9.58 17.29 -9.98
C THR A 56 11.01 16.80 -10.07
N ALA A 57 11.28 15.58 -9.61
CA ALA A 57 12.63 15.03 -9.62
C ALA A 57 13.10 14.62 -11.03
N THR A 58 14.38 14.79 -11.31
CA THR A 58 15.08 14.01 -12.34
C THR A 58 15.37 12.59 -11.80
N PRO A 59 15.81 11.63 -12.64
CA PRO A 59 16.22 10.31 -12.13
C PRO A 59 17.31 10.40 -11.06
N THR A 60 18.29 11.28 -11.20
CA THR A 60 19.35 11.54 -10.20
C THR A 60 18.77 12.20 -8.96
N GLY A 61 17.89 13.19 -9.14
CA GLY A 61 17.20 13.88 -8.04
C GLY A 61 16.36 12.92 -7.21
N ALA A 62 15.61 11.98 -7.85
CA ALA A 62 14.83 10.97 -7.15
C ALA A 62 15.69 10.02 -6.29
N ARG A 63 16.89 9.66 -6.76
CA ARG A 63 17.84 8.86 -5.96
C ARG A 63 18.34 9.60 -4.73
N LEU A 64 18.70 10.89 -4.87
CA LEU A 64 19.15 11.72 -3.75
C LEU A 64 18.01 12.07 -2.79
N HIS A 65 16.81 12.29 -3.30
CA HIS A 65 15.62 12.48 -2.47
C HIS A 65 15.38 11.29 -1.53
N ARG A 66 15.38 10.06 -2.07
CA ARG A 66 15.27 8.85 -1.23
C ARG A 66 16.36 8.76 -0.17
N HIS A 67 17.57 9.04 -0.55
CA HIS A 67 18.71 9.06 0.40
C HIS A 67 18.52 10.09 1.52
N ALA A 68 18.00 11.28 1.16
CA ALA A 68 17.69 12.32 2.14
C ALA A 68 16.59 11.88 3.13
N GLU A 69 15.54 11.20 2.65
CA GLU A 69 14.50 10.67 3.50
C GLU A 69 15.00 9.53 4.42
N GLU A 70 15.86 8.64 3.89
CA GLU A 70 16.51 7.60 4.72
C GLU A 70 17.36 8.22 5.84
N ILE A 71 18.14 9.27 5.54
CA ILE A 71 18.93 10.01 6.55
C ILE A 71 18.00 10.62 7.60
N ALA A 72 16.91 11.29 7.19
CA ALA A 72 15.97 11.93 8.12
C ALA A 72 15.35 10.90 9.10
N LEU A 73 14.98 9.72 8.63
CA LEU A 73 14.48 8.63 9.48
C LEU A 73 15.53 8.18 10.50
N LEU A 74 16.79 8.00 10.07
CA LEU A 74 17.89 7.58 10.96
C LEU A 74 18.24 8.66 11.99
N GLU A 75 18.28 9.92 11.60
CA GLU A 75 18.53 11.06 12.51
C GLU A 75 17.40 11.22 13.53
N SER A 76 16.13 11.05 13.10
CA SER A 76 14.96 11.08 13.99
C SER A 76 15.02 9.95 15.03
N ALA A 77 15.38 8.73 14.61
CA ALA A 77 15.54 7.60 15.52
C ALA A 77 16.67 7.85 16.54
N LEU A 78 17.83 8.34 16.08
CA LEU A 78 18.95 8.70 16.96
C LEU A 78 18.56 9.79 17.96
N ALA A 79 17.81 10.82 17.54
CA ALA A 79 17.34 11.86 18.43
C ALA A 79 16.47 11.29 19.56
N LYS A 80 15.58 10.34 19.26
CA LYS A 80 14.78 9.62 20.27
C LYS A 80 15.65 8.84 21.25
N ASP A 81 16.63 8.09 20.76
CA ASP A 81 17.53 7.30 21.60
C ASP A 81 18.35 8.21 22.55
N LEU A 82 18.63 9.43 22.14
CA LEU A 82 19.31 10.46 22.95
C LEU A 82 18.33 11.27 23.84
N GLY A 83 17.04 10.91 23.91
CA GLY A 83 16.03 11.63 24.70
C GLY A 83 15.71 13.04 24.17
N LYS A 84 16.00 13.31 22.89
CA LYS A 84 15.67 14.58 22.23
C LYS A 84 14.35 14.45 21.48
N ALA A 85 13.65 15.57 21.29
CA ALA A 85 12.48 15.60 20.42
C ALA A 85 12.88 15.25 18.98
N PRO A 86 12.31 14.20 18.38
CA PRO A 86 12.60 13.84 17.01
C PRO A 86 12.04 14.89 16.05
N ALA A 87 12.74 15.15 14.95
CA ALA A 87 12.12 15.85 13.83
C ALA A 87 11.11 14.90 13.15
N ALA A 88 9.97 15.45 12.75
CA ALA A 88 9.01 14.70 11.98
C ALA A 88 9.64 14.20 10.67
N SER A 89 9.49 12.92 10.40
CA SER A 89 10.07 12.27 9.23
C SER A 89 8.97 11.72 8.30
N HIS A 90 9.29 11.59 7.02
CA HIS A 90 8.38 11.07 6.02
C HIS A 90 8.77 9.64 5.65
N ILE A 91 7.75 8.80 5.48
CA ILE A 91 7.93 7.43 4.99
C ILE A 91 6.87 7.11 3.94
N LYS A 92 7.31 6.57 2.82
CA LYS A 92 6.44 6.14 1.73
C LYS A 92 6.28 4.64 1.73
N ILE A 93 5.04 4.17 1.75
CA ILE A 93 4.69 2.75 1.90
C ILE A 93 3.75 2.32 0.77
N ALA A 94 4.05 1.23 0.08
CA ALA A 94 3.11 0.59 -0.84
C ALA A 94 2.22 -0.41 -0.10
N THR A 95 0.92 -0.39 -0.38
CA THR A 95 -0.07 -1.27 0.26
C THR A 95 -1.25 -1.52 -0.67
N SER A 96 -2.05 -2.56 -0.38
CA SER A 96 -3.32 -2.76 -1.05
C SER A 96 -4.43 -1.86 -0.46
N ALA A 97 -5.43 -1.56 -1.30
CA ALA A 97 -6.62 -0.83 -0.86
C ALA A 97 -7.36 -1.55 0.28
N ASP A 98 -7.37 -2.87 0.26
CA ASP A 98 -8.04 -3.69 1.27
C ASP A 98 -7.32 -3.65 2.62
N SER A 99 -5.99 -3.75 2.64
CA SER A 99 -5.20 -3.58 3.87
C SER A 99 -5.40 -2.18 4.46
N LEU A 100 -5.37 -1.15 3.61
CA LEU A 100 -5.61 0.23 4.04
C LEU A 100 -7.01 0.43 4.61
N SER A 101 -8.03 -0.16 3.97
CA SER A 101 -9.45 0.00 4.36
C SER A 101 -9.84 -0.81 5.62
N THR A 102 -8.97 -1.69 6.09
CA THR A 102 -9.34 -2.63 7.19
C THR A 102 -8.44 -2.49 8.41
N TRP A 103 -7.18 -2.88 8.32
CA TRP A 103 -6.36 -3.12 9.51
C TRP A 103 -5.10 -2.24 9.62
N LEU A 104 -4.65 -1.63 8.51
CA LEU A 104 -3.38 -0.92 8.50
C LEU A 104 -3.43 0.43 9.25
N LEU A 105 -4.52 1.20 9.08
CA LEU A 105 -4.62 2.56 9.63
C LEU A 105 -4.37 2.64 11.14
N PRO A 106 -4.89 1.74 12.00
CA PRO A 106 -4.60 1.77 13.43
C PRO A 106 -3.10 1.66 13.75
N ALA A 107 -2.35 0.88 12.97
CA ALA A 107 -0.90 0.76 13.15
C ALA A 107 -0.15 2.03 12.81
N LEU A 108 -0.63 2.77 11.79
CA LEU A 108 -0.03 4.04 11.37
C LEU A 108 -0.39 5.18 12.34
N ALA A 109 -1.62 5.22 12.84
CA ALA A 109 -2.12 6.27 13.72
C ALA A 109 -1.37 6.39 15.06
N GLY A 110 -0.68 5.32 15.49
CA GLY A 110 0.14 5.34 16.71
C GLY A 110 1.59 5.84 16.52
N GLN A 111 1.91 6.47 15.39
CA GLN A 111 3.28 6.93 15.06
C GLN A 111 3.31 8.46 14.91
N ASP A 112 3.37 9.17 16.04
CA ASP A 112 3.22 10.65 16.09
C ASP A 112 4.33 11.43 15.37
N ASP A 113 5.49 10.81 15.14
CA ASP A 113 6.66 11.41 14.50
C ASP A 113 6.86 11.04 13.04
N LEU A 114 5.92 10.25 12.47
CA LEU A 114 5.95 9.85 11.07
C LEU A 114 4.79 10.42 10.27
N PHE A 115 5.11 11.03 9.14
CA PHE A 115 4.15 11.34 8.10
C PHE A 115 4.19 10.27 7.02
N PHE A 116 3.02 9.77 6.63
CA PHE A 116 2.89 8.68 5.69
C PHE A 116 2.46 9.15 4.31
N GLU A 117 3.19 8.74 3.29
CA GLU A 117 2.73 8.75 1.90
C GLU A 117 2.40 7.32 1.49
N LEU A 118 1.13 7.04 1.18
CA LEU A 118 0.69 5.70 0.86
C LEU A 118 0.47 5.56 -0.65
N VAL A 119 1.16 4.59 -1.24
CA VAL A 119 0.94 4.16 -2.63
C VAL A 119 0.03 2.96 -2.61
N VAL A 120 -1.17 3.13 -3.17
CA VAL A 120 -2.14 2.04 -3.26
C VAL A 120 -1.97 1.32 -4.60
N ASP A 121 -1.58 0.05 -4.54
CA ASP A 121 -1.50 -0.85 -5.69
C ASP A 121 -1.95 -2.26 -5.24
N ASP A 122 -2.06 -3.19 -6.17
CA ASP A 122 -2.33 -4.58 -5.85
C ASP A 122 -1.17 -5.19 -5.04
N GLN A 123 -1.48 -6.09 -4.08
CA GLN A 123 -0.48 -6.72 -3.22
C GLN A 123 0.56 -7.55 -3.99
N ASP A 124 0.20 -8.04 -5.18
CA ASP A 124 1.13 -8.76 -6.07
C ASP A 124 2.12 -7.81 -6.77
N HIS A 125 1.81 -6.51 -6.82
CA HIS A 125 2.63 -5.47 -7.46
C HIS A 125 3.32 -4.53 -6.46
N SER A 126 2.93 -4.53 -5.20
CA SER A 126 3.50 -3.63 -4.18
C SER A 126 5.01 -3.80 -4.01
N ALA A 127 5.55 -5.02 -4.20
CA ALA A 127 7.00 -5.28 -4.16
C ALA A 127 7.78 -4.59 -5.29
N ASP A 128 7.14 -4.28 -6.43
CA ASP A 128 7.79 -3.58 -7.55
C ASP A 128 8.16 -2.14 -7.20
N TRP A 129 7.31 -1.46 -6.41
CA TRP A 129 7.59 -0.13 -5.89
C TRP A 129 8.84 -0.12 -5.00
N LEU A 130 8.97 -1.13 -4.12
CA LEU A 130 10.14 -1.29 -3.26
C LEU A 130 11.40 -1.63 -4.08
N ARG A 131 11.28 -2.50 -5.10
CA ARG A 131 12.36 -2.88 -6.01
C ARG A 131 12.90 -1.70 -6.82
N ARG A 132 12.01 -0.81 -7.28
CA ARG A 132 12.39 0.44 -7.95
C ARG A 132 12.91 1.50 -6.97
N GLY A 133 12.79 1.24 -5.65
CA GLY A 133 13.14 2.17 -4.59
C GLY A 133 12.24 3.41 -4.57
N GLU A 134 11.02 3.32 -5.05
CA GLU A 134 10.04 4.41 -5.04
C GLU A 134 9.28 4.49 -3.72
N VAL A 135 9.38 3.44 -2.89
CA VAL A 135 8.89 3.39 -1.51
C VAL A 135 9.98 2.81 -0.60
N GLN A 136 9.92 3.12 0.69
CA GLN A 136 10.85 2.62 1.70
C GLN A 136 10.37 1.28 2.29
N ALA A 137 9.07 1.01 2.24
CA ALA A 137 8.48 -0.23 2.71
C ALA A 137 7.24 -0.62 1.91
N ALA A 138 6.82 -1.88 2.00
CA ALA A 138 5.63 -2.38 1.31
C ALA A 138 4.95 -3.52 2.07
N ILE A 139 3.62 -3.59 1.93
CA ILE A 139 2.84 -4.80 2.25
C ILE A 139 2.63 -5.54 0.92
N THR A 140 3.11 -6.78 0.84
CA THR A 140 3.14 -7.56 -0.41
C THR A 140 2.63 -8.98 -0.20
N ALA A 141 2.18 -9.65 -1.26
CA ALA A 141 1.81 -11.07 -1.24
C ALA A 141 3.01 -12.01 -1.47
N HIS A 142 4.21 -11.48 -1.73
CA HIS A 142 5.38 -12.28 -2.06
C HIS A 142 6.29 -12.52 -0.86
N PRO A 143 6.62 -13.79 -0.53
CA PRO A 143 7.50 -14.13 0.58
C PRO A 143 8.98 -13.82 0.32
N THR A 144 9.37 -13.69 -0.96
CA THR A 144 10.76 -13.45 -1.34
C THR A 144 11.12 -11.99 -1.09
N PRO A 145 12.12 -11.70 -0.23
CA PRO A 145 12.55 -10.33 0.01
C PRO A 145 13.05 -9.65 -1.26
N VAL A 146 12.68 -8.41 -1.46
CA VAL A 146 13.36 -7.53 -2.42
C VAL A 146 14.81 -7.35 -1.97
N GLN A 147 15.75 -7.35 -2.92
CA GLN A 147 17.17 -7.19 -2.60
C GLN A 147 17.42 -5.94 -1.74
N GLY A 148 18.12 -6.11 -0.62
CA GLY A 148 18.38 -5.03 0.34
C GLY A 148 17.23 -4.74 1.31
N SER A 149 16.18 -5.55 1.30
CA SER A 149 15.05 -5.44 2.23
C SER A 149 15.00 -6.59 3.21
N ASP A 150 14.43 -6.34 4.38
CA ASP A 150 13.99 -7.35 5.32
C ASP A 150 12.53 -7.71 5.03
N CYS A 151 12.15 -8.96 5.28
CA CYS A 151 10.81 -9.48 5.03
C CYS A 151 10.29 -10.21 6.28
N VAL A 152 9.06 -9.87 6.68
CA VAL A 152 8.40 -10.46 7.85
C VAL A 152 6.99 -10.90 7.45
N ALA A 153 6.65 -12.16 7.72
CA ALA A 153 5.29 -12.65 7.51
C ALA A 153 4.32 -11.96 8.48
N LEU A 154 3.17 -11.51 7.95
CA LEU A 154 2.11 -10.87 8.70
C LEU A 154 0.95 -11.82 9.01
N GLY A 155 0.62 -12.72 8.09
CA GLY A 155 -0.53 -13.62 8.14
C GLY A 155 -1.20 -13.71 6.77
N ASN A 156 -2.40 -14.30 6.75
CA ASN A 156 -3.19 -14.46 5.54
C ASN A 156 -4.40 -13.52 5.54
N PHE A 157 -4.56 -12.72 4.51
CA PHE A 157 -5.75 -11.89 4.33
C PHE A 157 -6.83 -12.73 3.65
N ARG A 158 -7.97 -12.85 4.33
CA ARG A 158 -9.06 -13.73 3.88
C ARG A 158 -10.07 -13.00 3.01
N TYR A 159 -10.38 -13.62 1.87
CA TYR A 159 -11.42 -13.20 0.95
C TYR A 159 -12.51 -14.27 0.84
N ILE A 160 -13.76 -13.83 0.69
CA ILE A 160 -14.94 -14.71 0.53
C ILE A 160 -15.64 -14.34 -0.76
N ALA A 161 -15.77 -15.32 -1.67
CA ALA A 161 -16.62 -15.19 -2.85
C ALA A 161 -18.07 -15.03 -2.38
N SER A 162 -18.64 -13.84 -2.52
CA SER A 162 -19.96 -13.52 -1.98
C SER A 162 -20.76 -12.57 -2.84
N ALA A 163 -22.08 -12.62 -2.69
CA ALA A 163 -23.03 -11.73 -3.32
C ALA A 163 -24.29 -11.59 -2.45
N SER A 164 -25.21 -10.71 -2.85
CA SER A 164 -26.50 -10.59 -2.17
C SER A 164 -27.40 -11.83 -2.44
N PRO A 165 -28.32 -12.17 -1.52
CA PRO A 165 -29.26 -13.27 -1.74
C PRO A 165 -30.08 -13.15 -3.04
N ALA A 166 -30.51 -11.93 -3.38
CA ALA A 166 -31.24 -11.68 -4.62
C ALA A 166 -30.40 -11.99 -5.87
N PHE A 167 -29.09 -11.69 -5.82
CA PHE A 167 -28.17 -12.05 -6.90
C PHE A 167 -28.01 -13.56 -7.03
N LEU A 168 -27.86 -14.28 -5.91
CA LEU A 168 -27.78 -15.75 -5.92
C LEU A 168 -29.05 -16.36 -6.53
N HIS A 169 -30.22 -15.93 -6.09
CA HIS A 169 -31.49 -16.42 -6.63
C HIS A 169 -31.59 -16.19 -8.14
N ARG A 170 -31.09 -15.06 -8.64
CA ARG A 170 -31.17 -14.71 -10.07
C ARG A 170 -30.21 -15.52 -10.94
N TYR A 171 -28.95 -15.68 -10.51
CA TYR A 171 -27.87 -16.23 -11.35
C TYR A 171 -27.48 -17.67 -11.00
N PHE A 172 -27.84 -18.14 -9.81
CA PHE A 172 -27.47 -19.45 -9.29
C PHE A 172 -28.67 -20.22 -8.70
N PRO A 173 -29.84 -20.25 -9.38
CA PRO A 173 -31.04 -20.91 -8.83
C PRO A 173 -30.83 -22.40 -8.57
N ASP A 174 -30.01 -23.07 -9.38
CA ASP A 174 -29.68 -24.49 -9.29
C ASP A 174 -28.28 -24.75 -8.68
N GLY A 175 -27.74 -23.75 -8.01
CA GLY A 175 -26.41 -23.80 -7.42
C GLY A 175 -25.31 -23.20 -8.29
N VAL A 176 -24.12 -23.08 -7.71
CA VAL A 176 -22.97 -22.44 -8.36
C VAL A 176 -22.23 -23.46 -9.24
N THR A 177 -22.40 -23.32 -10.54
CA THR A 177 -21.73 -24.14 -11.57
C THR A 177 -20.79 -23.29 -12.40
N GLU A 178 -19.86 -23.89 -13.15
CA GLU A 178 -18.98 -23.19 -14.07
C GLU A 178 -19.76 -22.31 -15.08
N HIS A 179 -20.79 -22.89 -15.70
CA HIS A 179 -21.63 -22.20 -16.67
C HIS A 179 -22.37 -21.01 -16.05
N ALA A 180 -22.93 -21.18 -14.86
CA ALA A 180 -23.61 -20.11 -14.14
C ALA A 180 -22.65 -18.99 -13.74
N LEU A 181 -21.42 -19.31 -13.31
CA LEU A 181 -20.39 -18.33 -12.99
C LEU A 181 -19.93 -17.55 -14.22
N GLU A 182 -19.76 -18.18 -15.38
CA GLU A 182 -19.38 -17.48 -16.62
C GLU A 182 -20.50 -16.55 -17.11
N ALA A 183 -21.76 -16.85 -16.82
CA ALA A 183 -22.92 -16.02 -17.15
C ALA A 183 -23.16 -14.88 -16.15
N ALA A 184 -22.77 -15.08 -14.87
CA ALA A 184 -22.99 -14.11 -13.82
C ALA A 184 -21.93 -12.99 -13.84
N PRO A 185 -22.32 -11.70 -13.77
CA PRO A 185 -21.37 -10.61 -13.70
C PRO A 185 -20.52 -10.68 -12.43
N ALA A 186 -19.20 -10.55 -12.59
CA ALA A 186 -18.25 -10.49 -11.50
C ALA A 186 -17.88 -9.03 -11.16
N LEU A 187 -17.46 -8.78 -9.93
CA LEU A 187 -16.85 -7.55 -9.52
C LEU A 187 -15.33 -7.74 -9.51
N LEU A 188 -14.59 -6.82 -10.10
CA LEU A 188 -13.13 -6.75 -10.08
C LEU A 188 -12.71 -5.40 -9.52
N PHE A 189 -11.63 -5.36 -8.75
CA PHE A 189 -11.10 -4.09 -8.28
C PHE A 189 -10.52 -3.28 -9.45
N ASN A 190 -9.73 -3.91 -10.29
CA ASN A 190 -9.17 -3.35 -11.52
C ASN A 190 -8.75 -4.47 -12.49
N THR A 191 -8.07 -4.13 -13.58
CA THR A 191 -7.60 -5.11 -14.58
C THR A 191 -6.50 -6.07 -14.08
N LYS A 192 -5.84 -5.77 -12.97
CA LYS A 192 -4.81 -6.62 -12.35
C LYS A 192 -5.42 -7.64 -11.37
N ASP A 193 -6.64 -7.39 -10.88
CA ASP A 193 -7.32 -8.26 -9.91
C ASP A 193 -7.53 -9.67 -10.47
N ARG A 194 -6.95 -10.66 -9.80
CA ARG A 194 -6.99 -12.07 -10.19
C ARG A 194 -7.71 -12.97 -9.19
N LEU A 195 -8.21 -12.39 -8.09
CA LEU A 195 -8.77 -13.19 -6.98
C LEU A 195 -9.94 -14.07 -7.42
N GLN A 196 -10.85 -13.55 -8.26
CA GLN A 196 -12.00 -14.27 -8.77
C GLN A 196 -11.58 -15.46 -9.65
N ILE A 197 -10.57 -15.23 -10.51
CA ILE A 197 -10.01 -16.27 -11.38
C ILE A 197 -9.30 -17.35 -10.55
N LEU A 198 -8.53 -16.94 -9.54
CA LEU A 198 -7.81 -17.86 -8.65
C LEU A 198 -8.79 -18.71 -7.83
N TRP A 199 -9.83 -18.09 -7.28
CA TRP A 199 -10.87 -18.80 -6.54
C TRP A 199 -11.62 -19.79 -7.44
N ALA A 200 -12.09 -19.36 -8.61
CA ALA A 200 -12.78 -20.22 -9.55
C ALA A 200 -11.91 -21.40 -10.00
N LYS A 201 -10.62 -21.15 -10.29
CA LYS A 201 -9.67 -22.21 -10.63
C LYS A 201 -9.51 -23.22 -9.49
N ARG A 202 -9.53 -22.77 -8.24
CA ARG A 202 -9.44 -23.64 -7.06
C ARG A 202 -10.69 -24.50 -6.91
N GLN A 203 -11.88 -23.95 -7.22
CA GLN A 203 -13.15 -24.69 -7.08
C GLN A 203 -13.43 -25.65 -8.25
N PHE A 204 -13.11 -25.25 -9.48
CA PHE A 204 -13.50 -25.97 -10.71
C PHE A 204 -12.32 -26.54 -11.51
N GLY A 205 -11.09 -26.40 -11.03
CA GLY A 205 -9.87 -26.94 -11.68
C GLY A 205 -9.39 -26.15 -12.89
N ARG A 206 -10.13 -25.16 -13.39
CA ARG A 206 -9.77 -24.33 -14.54
C ARG A 206 -10.08 -22.85 -14.32
N ALA A 207 -9.37 -22.00 -15.06
CA ALA A 207 -9.68 -20.57 -15.07
C ALA A 207 -10.97 -20.31 -15.87
N LEU A 208 -11.89 -19.55 -15.27
CA LEU A 208 -13.14 -19.13 -15.90
C LEU A 208 -13.01 -17.68 -16.40
N ARG A 209 -13.85 -17.29 -17.35
CA ARG A 209 -13.96 -15.92 -17.85
C ARG A 209 -15.29 -15.34 -17.41
N PHE A 210 -15.26 -14.12 -16.90
CA PHE A 210 -16.44 -13.44 -16.39
C PHE A 210 -16.64 -12.12 -17.14
N SER A 211 -17.90 -11.77 -17.43
CA SER A 211 -18.26 -10.36 -17.64
C SER A 211 -18.11 -9.65 -16.31
N SER A 212 -17.53 -8.47 -16.28
CA SER A 212 -17.17 -7.84 -15.01
C SER A 212 -17.41 -6.33 -14.98
N HIS A 213 -17.74 -5.84 -13.78
CA HIS A 213 -17.65 -4.43 -13.41
C HIS A 213 -16.30 -4.17 -12.73
N GLN A 214 -15.65 -3.04 -13.04
CA GLN A 214 -14.42 -2.61 -12.39
C GLN A 214 -14.71 -1.49 -11.39
N LEU A 215 -14.38 -1.70 -10.12
CA LEU A 215 -14.72 -0.84 -9.00
C LEU A 215 -13.48 -0.65 -8.10
N PRO A 216 -12.64 0.38 -8.33
CA PRO A 216 -11.38 0.58 -7.61
C PRO A 216 -11.59 1.23 -6.23
N SER A 217 -12.47 0.63 -5.43
CA SER A 217 -12.80 1.04 -4.07
C SER A 217 -13.24 -0.16 -3.26
N SER A 218 -12.50 -0.52 -2.19
CA SER A 218 -12.84 -1.69 -1.36
C SER A 218 -14.23 -1.59 -0.75
N ARG A 219 -14.65 -0.40 -0.29
CA ARG A 219 -15.99 -0.21 0.25
C ARG A 219 -17.05 -0.21 -0.85
N GLY A 220 -16.83 0.54 -1.94
CA GLY A 220 -17.75 0.55 -3.09
C GLY A 220 -17.91 -0.84 -3.72
N PHE A 221 -16.90 -1.71 -3.61
CA PHE A 221 -16.96 -3.10 -4.05
C PHE A 221 -17.97 -3.92 -3.22
N VAL A 222 -17.93 -3.77 -1.89
CA VAL A 222 -18.91 -4.38 -0.98
C VAL A 222 -20.32 -3.84 -1.23
N ASP A 223 -20.45 -2.52 -1.37
CA ASP A 223 -21.75 -1.87 -1.64
C ASP A 223 -22.35 -2.38 -2.97
N ALA A 224 -21.53 -2.55 -4.02
CA ALA A 224 -21.97 -3.10 -5.29
C ALA A 224 -22.46 -4.56 -5.17
N ALA A 225 -21.78 -5.37 -4.35
CA ALA A 225 -22.21 -6.74 -4.07
C ALA A 225 -23.57 -6.76 -3.34
N LEU A 226 -23.76 -5.86 -2.35
CA LEU A 226 -25.03 -5.69 -1.63
C LEU A 226 -26.18 -5.26 -2.55
N LEU A 227 -25.89 -4.36 -3.48
CA LEU A 227 -26.86 -3.90 -4.49
C LEU A 227 -27.16 -4.92 -5.58
N GLY A 228 -26.48 -6.08 -5.58
CA GLY A 228 -26.69 -7.13 -6.57
C GLY A 228 -26.13 -6.83 -7.95
N MET A 229 -25.12 -5.97 -8.08
CA MET A 229 -24.43 -5.70 -9.34
C MET A 229 -23.56 -6.87 -9.82
N GLY A 230 -23.05 -7.67 -8.89
CA GLY A 230 -22.17 -8.80 -9.20
C GLY A 230 -21.79 -9.58 -7.96
N TRP A 231 -21.11 -10.69 -8.19
CA TRP A 231 -20.40 -11.43 -7.15
C TRP A 231 -18.92 -11.02 -7.14
N GLY A 232 -18.25 -11.11 -5.99
CA GLY A 232 -16.84 -10.77 -5.91
C GLY A 232 -16.13 -11.42 -4.75
N MET A 233 -14.78 -11.35 -4.80
CA MET A 233 -13.92 -11.75 -3.69
C MET A 233 -13.87 -10.60 -2.68
N ASN A 234 -14.79 -10.63 -1.73
CA ASN A 234 -14.91 -9.58 -0.73
C ASN A 234 -13.97 -9.84 0.46
N PRO A 235 -13.24 -8.80 0.94
CA PRO A 235 -12.45 -8.90 2.16
C PRO A 235 -13.32 -9.29 3.36
N GLU A 236 -13.00 -10.40 4.03
CA GLU A 236 -13.80 -10.88 5.19
C GLU A 236 -14.02 -9.78 6.24
N PRO A 237 -13.03 -8.97 6.64
CA PRO A 237 -13.24 -7.94 7.65
C PRO A 237 -14.30 -6.89 7.27
N LEU A 238 -14.47 -6.60 5.97
CA LEU A 238 -15.46 -5.64 5.48
C LEU A 238 -16.87 -6.21 5.42
N ILE A 239 -17.01 -7.54 5.31
CA ILE A 239 -18.32 -8.18 5.10
C ILE A 239 -18.79 -9.04 6.28
N ARG A 240 -18.04 -9.12 7.36
CA ARG A 240 -18.36 -9.96 8.53
C ARG A 240 -19.77 -9.73 9.06
N ASP A 241 -20.15 -8.48 9.23
CA ASP A 241 -21.49 -8.10 9.71
C ASP A 241 -22.57 -8.41 8.66
N HIS A 242 -22.25 -8.28 7.38
CA HIS A 242 -23.15 -8.60 6.29
C HIS A 242 -23.40 -10.11 6.18
N LEU A 243 -22.36 -10.92 6.38
CA LEU A 243 -22.49 -12.37 6.46
C LEU A 243 -23.34 -12.79 7.67
N ALA A 244 -23.08 -12.21 8.84
CA ALA A 244 -23.86 -12.50 10.05
C ALA A 244 -25.35 -12.12 9.91
N LYS A 245 -25.65 -11.04 9.18
CA LYS A 245 -27.04 -10.58 8.92
C LYS A 245 -27.66 -11.25 7.69
N GLY A 246 -26.94 -12.05 6.94
CA GLY A 246 -27.41 -12.66 5.69
C GLY A 246 -27.66 -11.69 4.55
N THR A 247 -27.16 -10.45 4.62
CA THR A 247 -27.28 -9.45 3.52
C THR A 247 -26.26 -9.68 2.42
N LEU A 248 -25.15 -10.35 2.73
CA LEU A 248 -24.26 -11.03 1.80
C LEU A 248 -24.19 -12.52 2.20
N VAL A 249 -24.07 -13.38 1.24
CA VAL A 249 -23.90 -14.82 1.46
C VAL A 249 -22.75 -15.36 0.61
N PRO A 250 -21.99 -16.34 1.10
CA PRO A 250 -20.95 -17.00 0.30
C PRO A 250 -21.58 -17.70 -0.92
N LEU A 251 -20.91 -17.62 -2.07
CA LEU A 251 -21.33 -18.37 -3.26
C LEU A 251 -21.29 -19.87 -2.99
N ILE A 252 -20.17 -20.33 -2.44
CA ILE A 252 -19.97 -21.72 -2.00
C ILE A 252 -19.47 -21.63 -0.55
N PRO A 253 -20.16 -22.24 0.42
CA PRO A 253 -19.73 -22.25 1.81
C PRO A 253 -18.34 -22.87 1.99
N GLU A 254 -17.60 -22.38 2.99
CA GLU A 254 -16.30 -22.92 3.40
C GLU A 254 -15.22 -22.95 2.31
N THR A 255 -15.30 -22.04 1.34
CA THR A 255 -14.30 -21.88 0.27
C THR A 255 -13.60 -20.52 0.28
N PRO A 256 -13.05 -20.05 1.42
CA PRO A 256 -12.32 -18.81 1.45
C PRO A 256 -11.05 -18.89 0.59
N LEU A 257 -10.58 -17.74 0.13
CA LEU A 257 -9.27 -17.58 -0.48
C LEU A 257 -8.39 -16.77 0.47
N ASP A 258 -7.38 -17.41 1.00
CA ASP A 258 -6.40 -16.80 1.89
C ASP A 258 -5.18 -16.36 1.07
N VAL A 259 -4.85 -15.07 1.15
CA VAL A 259 -3.70 -14.45 0.47
C VAL A 259 -2.64 -14.11 1.52
N PRO A 260 -1.44 -14.71 1.46
CA PRO A 260 -0.39 -14.41 2.42
C PRO A 260 0.08 -12.96 2.27
N LEU A 261 0.30 -12.27 3.38
CA LEU A 261 0.83 -10.92 3.39
C LEU A 261 2.16 -10.86 4.15
N PHE A 262 3.06 -10.05 3.62
CA PHE A 262 4.39 -9.83 4.15
C PHE A 262 4.67 -8.34 4.26
N TRP A 263 5.30 -7.92 5.36
CA TRP A 263 5.91 -6.61 5.50
C TRP A 263 7.34 -6.67 5.01
N GLN A 264 7.67 -5.85 4.03
CA GLN A 264 9.04 -5.70 3.55
C GLN A 264 9.48 -4.24 3.71
N CYS A 265 10.67 -4.03 4.23
CA CYS A 265 11.24 -2.69 4.37
C CYS A 265 12.74 -2.67 4.04
N ASN A 266 13.23 -1.52 3.57
CA ASN A 266 14.65 -1.32 3.32
C ASN A 266 15.45 -1.57 4.61
N ARG A 267 16.42 -2.49 4.54
CA ARG A 267 17.24 -2.92 5.70
C ARG A 267 17.99 -1.78 6.36
N ARG A 268 18.39 -0.76 5.58
CA ARG A 268 19.14 0.39 6.12
C ARG A 268 18.34 1.19 7.15
N ILE A 269 17.04 1.32 6.93
CA ILE A 269 16.15 2.06 7.83
C ILE A 269 15.38 1.16 8.79
N ALA A 270 15.47 -0.17 8.67
CA ALA A 270 14.73 -1.11 9.49
C ALA A 270 14.86 -0.84 11.01
N PRO A 271 16.05 -0.50 11.56
CA PRO A 271 16.18 -0.11 12.96
C PRO A 271 15.39 1.16 13.31
N ALA A 272 15.42 2.17 12.44
CA ALA A 272 14.74 3.45 12.67
C ALA A 272 13.21 3.32 12.67
N ILE A 273 12.66 2.40 11.88
CA ILE A 273 11.21 2.13 11.79
C ILE A 273 10.79 0.88 12.58
N ALA A 274 11.62 0.39 13.50
CA ALA A 274 11.28 -0.79 14.31
C ALA A 274 9.97 -0.63 15.12
N PRO A 275 9.64 0.55 15.70
CA PRO A 275 8.34 0.77 16.34
C PRO A 275 7.17 0.59 15.37
N LEU A 276 7.25 1.18 14.17
CA LEU A 276 6.25 1.00 13.11
C LEU A 276 6.11 -0.46 12.70
N THR A 277 7.23 -1.16 12.51
CA THR A 277 7.22 -2.60 12.16
C THR A 277 6.51 -3.43 13.24
N ARG A 278 6.72 -3.12 14.52
CA ARG A 278 5.99 -3.79 15.63
C ARG A 278 4.49 -3.49 15.57
N ALA A 279 4.10 -2.22 15.43
CA ALA A 279 2.70 -1.82 15.34
C ALA A 279 1.97 -2.50 14.16
N ILE A 280 2.61 -2.57 12.99
CA ILE A 280 2.06 -3.28 11.82
C ILE A 280 1.89 -4.78 12.13
N ARG A 281 2.88 -5.44 12.73
CA ARG A 281 2.78 -6.85 13.09
C ARG A 281 1.68 -7.12 14.12
N ASP A 282 1.51 -6.25 15.09
CA ASP A 282 0.50 -6.41 16.14
C ASP A 282 -0.91 -6.16 15.59
N ALA A 283 -1.10 -5.15 14.73
CA ALA A 283 -2.35 -4.93 14.02
C ALA A 283 -2.71 -6.11 13.09
N ALA A 284 -1.71 -6.65 12.39
CA ALA A 284 -1.89 -7.82 11.52
C ALA A 284 -2.34 -9.06 12.30
N LYS A 285 -1.76 -9.36 13.47
CA LYS A 285 -2.17 -10.48 14.33
C LYS A 285 -3.64 -10.41 14.76
N GLY A 286 -4.17 -9.21 14.94
CA GLY A 286 -5.57 -9.00 15.32
C GLY A 286 -6.57 -9.09 14.16
N ALA A 287 -6.10 -9.03 12.92
CA ALA A 287 -6.95 -8.88 11.74
C ALA A 287 -6.77 -9.98 10.69
N LEU A 288 -5.61 -10.59 10.61
CA LEU A 288 -5.27 -11.62 9.61
C LEU A 288 -5.38 -13.02 10.21
N GLN A 289 -5.61 -14.00 9.33
CA GLN A 289 -5.51 -15.41 9.73
C GLN A 289 -4.04 -15.77 9.99
N PRO A 290 -3.74 -16.72 10.90
CA PRO A 290 -2.38 -17.17 11.13
C PRO A 290 -1.67 -17.56 9.83
N PRO A 291 -0.35 -17.36 9.72
CA PRO A 291 0.41 -17.89 8.59
C PRO A 291 0.24 -19.41 8.49
N SER A 292 0.08 -19.90 7.28
CA SER A 292 -0.02 -21.34 6.99
C SER A 292 1.30 -22.03 7.18
#